data_f11b294dd44ea576949943385750e87e
#
_entry.id   f11b294dd44ea576949943385750e87e
#
_cell.length_a   1.000
_cell.length_b   1.000
_cell.length_c   1.000
_cell.angle_alpha   90.00
_cell.angle_beta   90.00
_cell.angle_gamma   90.00
#
_symmetry.space_group_name_H-M   'P 1'
#
loop_
_entity.id
_entity.type
_entity.pdbx_description
1 polymer ?
#
loop_
_entity_poly.entity_id
_entity_poly.type
_entity_poly.pdbx_seq_one_letter_code
_entity_poly.pdbx_strand_id
1 'polypeptide(L)'
;MMRRTIALGLMFLLLAGCGPSQRPLSLAADATLPAFLAGATPRVRDAYRFAIANPHDLEQYPCYCGCGKMGHTSNLSCYLSPDSVEGSPVFDEHADGCGICVDITHDVMRLSQEGQPAWEIRAYVDAQYSPFGPSTDTPLPEKP
;
A
#
# COMPACT_ATOMS: atom_id res chain seq x y z
N MET A 1 -65.11 15.56 31.07
CA MET A 1 -64.39 15.73 29.78
C MET A 1 -62.88 15.63 30.10
N MET A 2 -62.29 14.50 29.87
CA MET A 2 -60.90 14.18 30.25
C MET A 2 -60.04 14.12 28.98
N ARG A 3 -59.19 15.15 28.74
CA ARG A 3 -58.29 15.23 27.59
C ARG A 3 -57.07 14.33 27.84
N ARG A 4 -56.99 13.23 27.12
CA ARG A 4 -55.80 12.36 27.06
C ARG A 4 -54.79 12.99 26.10
N THR A 5 -53.72 13.54 26.61
CA THR A 5 -52.52 13.93 25.83
C THR A 5 -51.67 12.69 25.60
N ILE A 6 -51.58 12.27 24.32
CA ILE A 6 -50.68 11.21 23.86
C ILE A 6 -49.33 11.87 23.59
N ALA A 7 -48.34 11.56 24.46
CA ALA A 7 -46.95 11.95 24.21
C ALA A 7 -46.32 10.95 23.23
N LEU A 8 -46.09 11.40 21.99
CA LEU A 8 -45.33 10.65 20.99
C LEU A 8 -43.84 10.78 21.33
N GLY A 9 -43.25 9.77 21.96
CA GLY A 9 -41.81 9.66 22.17
C GLY A 9 -41.12 9.34 20.86
N LEU A 10 -40.41 10.32 20.30
CA LEU A 10 -39.53 10.14 19.13
C LEU A 10 -38.25 9.45 19.57
N MET A 11 -38.16 8.13 19.39
CA MET A 11 -36.98 7.32 19.67
C MET A 11 -36.00 7.49 18.51
N PHE A 12 -35.05 8.40 18.66
CA PHE A 12 -33.88 8.54 17.75
C PHE A 12 -32.97 7.33 17.92
N LEU A 13 -33.05 6.36 16.99
CA LEU A 13 -32.07 5.31 16.86
C LEU A 13 -30.78 5.94 16.31
N LEU A 14 -29.78 6.11 17.19
CA LEU A 14 -28.41 6.42 16.79
C LEU A 14 -27.84 5.18 16.11
N LEU A 15 -27.88 5.12 14.79
CA LEU A 15 -27.11 4.18 13.99
C LEU A 15 -25.64 4.59 14.11
N ALA A 16 -24.93 4.02 15.08
CA ALA A 16 -23.48 4.08 15.10
C ALA A 16 -22.97 3.32 13.88
N GLY A 17 -22.70 4.04 12.80
CA GLY A 17 -22.08 3.50 11.60
C GLY A 17 -20.63 3.07 11.94
N CYS A 18 -20.38 1.78 12.08
CA CYS A 18 -19.05 1.21 11.97
C CYS A 18 -18.58 1.38 10.52
N GLY A 19 -18.07 2.55 10.16
CA GLY A 19 -17.31 2.72 8.94
C GLY A 19 -15.98 1.95 9.07
N PRO A 20 -15.42 1.42 7.97
CA PRO A 20 -14.11 0.79 8.02
C PRO A 20 -13.11 1.77 8.62
N SER A 21 -12.37 1.33 9.63
CA SER A 21 -11.33 2.13 10.29
C SER A 21 -10.22 2.37 9.27
N GLN A 22 -10.18 3.56 8.68
CA GLN A 22 -9.10 3.94 7.78
C GLN A 22 -7.80 4.02 8.57
N ARG A 23 -6.79 3.23 8.16
CA ARG A 23 -5.44 3.33 8.73
C ARG A 23 -4.75 4.56 8.17
N PRO A 24 -4.15 5.41 9.01
CA PRO A 24 -3.33 6.50 8.50
C PRO A 24 -2.14 5.91 7.74
N LEU A 25 -1.89 6.42 6.52
CA LEU A 25 -0.75 6.00 5.71
C LEU A 25 0.51 6.65 6.27
N SER A 26 1.52 5.83 6.56
CA SER A 26 2.84 6.32 6.92
C SER A 26 3.66 6.58 5.66
N LEU A 27 4.19 7.80 5.52
CA LEU A 27 5.12 8.17 4.45
C LEU A 27 6.38 8.77 5.08
N ALA A 28 7.55 8.33 4.64
CA ALA A 28 8.81 8.95 5.05
C ALA A 28 8.85 10.43 4.63
N ALA A 29 9.68 11.22 5.32
CA ALA A 29 9.87 12.63 4.97
C ALA A 29 10.43 12.75 3.54
N ASP A 30 9.98 13.74 2.79
CA ASP A 30 10.47 13.98 1.43
C ASP A 30 11.99 14.22 1.36
N ALA A 31 12.56 14.80 2.40
CA ALA A 31 13.98 15.02 2.53
C ALA A 31 14.84 13.75 2.65
N THR A 32 14.21 12.57 2.86
CA THR A 32 14.93 11.29 2.86
C THR A 32 15.13 10.70 1.47
N LEU A 33 14.49 11.29 0.45
CA LEU A 33 14.58 10.80 -0.92
C LEU A 33 15.96 11.10 -1.54
N PRO A 34 16.48 10.18 -2.36
CA PRO A 34 17.76 10.37 -3.04
C PRO A 34 17.67 11.42 -4.16
N ALA A 35 18.80 11.97 -4.53
CA ALA A 35 18.89 13.07 -5.50
C ALA A 35 18.32 12.72 -6.89
N PHE A 36 18.38 11.46 -7.31
CA PHE A 36 17.85 11.06 -8.63
C PHE A 36 16.33 11.26 -8.73
N LEU A 37 15.61 11.26 -7.60
CA LEU A 37 14.16 11.53 -7.57
C LEU A 37 13.80 13.03 -7.56
N ALA A 38 14.76 13.94 -7.68
CA ALA A 38 14.47 15.39 -7.65
C ALA A 38 13.52 15.84 -8.77
N GLY A 39 13.59 15.17 -9.94
CA GLY A 39 12.71 15.42 -11.08
C GLY A 39 11.52 14.45 -11.21
N ALA A 40 11.40 13.49 -10.32
CA ALA A 40 10.35 12.49 -10.38
C ALA A 40 8.97 13.08 -10.06
N THR A 41 7.91 12.47 -10.62
CA THR A 41 6.54 12.89 -10.34
C THR A 41 6.18 12.68 -8.86
N PRO A 42 5.21 13.43 -8.31
CA PRO A 42 4.72 13.20 -6.94
C PRO A 42 4.32 11.75 -6.69
N ARG A 43 3.71 11.10 -7.68
CA ARG A 43 3.31 9.70 -7.62
C ARG A 43 4.49 8.75 -7.39
N VAL A 44 5.59 8.92 -8.12
CA VAL A 44 6.82 8.14 -7.94
C VAL A 44 7.45 8.43 -6.57
N ARG A 45 7.56 9.69 -6.20
CA ARG A 45 8.13 10.11 -4.91
C ARG A 45 7.36 9.52 -3.72
N ASP A 46 6.03 9.55 -3.77
CA ASP A 46 5.19 8.98 -2.70
C ASP A 46 5.33 7.46 -2.61
N ALA A 47 5.51 6.74 -3.73
CA ALA A 47 5.79 5.31 -3.72
C ALA A 47 7.13 4.99 -3.02
N TYR A 48 8.20 5.74 -3.30
CA TYR A 48 9.48 5.60 -2.56
C TYR A 48 9.34 5.93 -1.08
N ARG A 49 8.63 7.00 -0.73
CA ARG A 49 8.38 7.39 0.67
C ARG A 49 7.59 6.31 1.42
N PHE A 50 6.64 5.67 0.74
CA PHE A 50 5.90 4.55 1.29
C PHE A 50 6.82 3.34 1.52
N ALA A 51 7.64 2.97 0.55
CA ALA A 51 8.59 1.88 0.65
C ALA A 51 9.57 2.05 1.83
N ILE A 52 10.06 3.28 2.06
CA ILE A 52 10.93 3.61 3.20
C ILE A 52 10.20 3.43 4.54
N ALA A 53 8.96 3.89 4.63
CA ALA A 53 8.20 3.92 5.88
C ALA A 53 7.51 2.58 6.21
N ASN A 54 7.29 1.71 5.21
CA ASN A 54 6.52 0.48 5.34
C ASN A 54 7.20 -0.69 4.59
N PRO A 55 8.50 -0.96 4.81
CA PRO A 55 9.22 -1.99 4.06
C PRO A 55 8.58 -3.37 4.26
N HIS A 56 8.23 -3.74 5.50
CA HIS A 56 7.62 -5.04 5.81
C HIS A 56 6.23 -5.23 5.18
N ASP A 57 5.49 -4.14 4.96
CA ASP A 57 4.22 -4.24 4.25
C ASP A 57 4.47 -4.49 2.76
N LEU A 58 5.38 -3.73 2.13
CA LEU A 58 5.58 -3.78 0.69
C LEU A 58 6.34 -5.03 0.21
N GLU A 59 7.16 -5.67 1.07
CA GLU A 59 7.85 -6.91 0.75
C GLU A 59 6.92 -8.12 0.56
N GLN A 60 5.65 -8.04 1.04
CA GLN A 60 4.67 -9.11 0.92
C GLN A 60 4.01 -9.19 -0.46
N TYR A 61 4.26 -8.20 -1.32
CA TYR A 61 3.61 -8.11 -2.62
C TYR A 61 4.61 -8.29 -3.77
N PRO A 62 4.26 -9.11 -4.79
CA PRO A 62 5.13 -9.31 -5.93
C PRO A 62 5.15 -8.11 -6.86
N CYS A 63 6.18 -8.07 -7.71
CA CYS A 63 6.20 -7.25 -8.89
C CYS A 63 6.00 -8.10 -10.15
N TYR A 64 5.35 -7.53 -11.17
CA TYR A 64 4.99 -8.21 -12.42
C TYR A 64 5.63 -7.58 -13.65
N CYS A 65 6.64 -6.72 -13.48
CA CYS A 65 7.34 -6.04 -14.58
C CYS A 65 8.49 -6.86 -15.20
N GLY A 66 8.72 -8.09 -14.71
CA GLY A 66 9.84 -8.93 -15.14
C GLY A 66 11.15 -8.71 -14.38
N CYS A 67 11.17 -7.86 -13.35
CA CYS A 67 12.35 -7.52 -12.56
C CYS A 67 12.90 -8.69 -11.71
N GLY A 68 12.18 -9.79 -11.57
CA GLY A 68 12.69 -11.01 -10.95
C GLY A 68 13.98 -11.53 -11.63
N LYS A 69 14.17 -11.26 -12.93
CA LYS A 69 15.41 -11.60 -13.65
C LYS A 69 16.63 -10.76 -13.21
N MET A 70 16.38 -9.63 -12.52
CA MET A 70 17.42 -8.77 -11.95
C MET A 70 17.69 -9.08 -10.48
N GLY A 71 17.03 -10.11 -9.93
CA GLY A 71 17.18 -10.52 -8.53
C GLY A 71 16.16 -9.88 -7.58
N HIS A 72 15.16 -9.14 -8.08
CA HIS A 72 14.12 -8.60 -7.22
C HIS A 72 13.20 -9.73 -6.74
N THR A 73 12.92 -9.75 -5.45
CA THR A 73 12.10 -10.80 -4.80
C THR A 73 10.70 -10.31 -4.43
N SER A 74 10.47 -8.99 -4.46
CA SER A 74 9.18 -8.38 -4.17
C SER A 74 9.06 -7.00 -4.82
N ASN A 75 7.92 -6.36 -4.66
CA ASN A 75 7.74 -4.97 -5.09
C ASN A 75 8.65 -4.01 -4.31
N LEU A 76 8.95 -4.29 -3.03
CA LEU A 76 9.91 -3.51 -2.24
C LEU A 76 11.28 -3.42 -2.90
N SER A 77 11.76 -4.53 -3.49
CA SER A 77 13.08 -4.59 -4.15
C SER A 77 13.22 -3.60 -5.32
N CYS A 78 12.11 -3.08 -5.85
CA CYS A 78 12.16 -2.06 -6.91
C CYS A 78 12.49 -0.65 -6.39
N TYR A 79 12.52 -0.46 -5.08
CA TYR A 79 12.73 0.81 -4.38
C TYR A 79 13.96 0.78 -3.48
N LEU A 80 14.16 -0.34 -2.79
CA LEU A 80 15.18 -0.50 -1.77
C LEU A 80 15.98 -1.79 -2.01
N SER A 81 17.30 -1.66 -1.97
CA SER A 81 18.22 -2.79 -1.99
C SER A 81 18.09 -3.65 -0.73
N PRO A 82 18.39 -4.96 -0.79
CA PRO A 82 18.49 -5.83 0.39
C PRO A 82 19.50 -5.36 1.45
N ASP A 83 20.45 -4.51 1.07
CA ASP A 83 21.44 -3.92 1.98
C ASP A 83 20.89 -2.77 2.82
N SER A 84 19.62 -2.39 2.61
CA SER A 84 18.96 -1.35 3.38
C SER A 84 18.75 -1.78 4.82
N VAL A 85 19.05 -0.86 5.75
CA VAL A 85 18.76 -1.03 7.18
C VAL A 85 17.88 0.12 7.66
N GLU A 86 17.18 -0.07 8.76
CA GLU A 86 16.34 0.97 9.36
C GLU A 86 17.16 2.26 9.59
N GLY A 87 16.63 3.36 9.10
CA GLY A 87 17.28 4.69 9.18
C GLY A 87 18.39 4.93 8.17
N SER A 88 18.78 3.91 7.36
CA SER A 88 19.83 4.04 6.33
C SER A 88 19.42 3.30 5.05
N PRO A 89 18.44 3.79 4.29
CA PRO A 89 17.99 3.13 3.08
C PRO A 89 19.07 3.18 1.97
N VAL A 90 19.29 2.03 1.32
CA VAL A 90 20.05 1.93 0.06
C VAL A 90 19.03 1.81 -1.06
N PHE A 91 18.98 2.80 -1.94
CA PHE A 91 17.94 2.91 -2.96
C PHE A 91 18.24 2.08 -4.20
N ASP A 92 17.16 1.50 -4.75
CA ASP A 92 17.12 0.97 -6.11
C ASP A 92 16.37 1.96 -7.00
N GLU A 93 16.88 2.22 -8.22
CA GLU A 93 16.31 3.21 -9.15
C GLU A 93 15.22 2.62 -10.05
N HIS A 94 14.97 1.30 -9.98
CA HIS A 94 14.11 0.60 -10.92
C HIS A 94 12.68 1.18 -10.98
N ALA A 95 12.11 1.53 -9.84
CA ALA A 95 10.74 2.04 -9.78
C ALA A 95 10.60 3.45 -10.35
N ASP A 96 11.66 4.27 -10.43
CA ASP A 96 11.59 5.59 -11.08
C ASP A 96 11.24 5.47 -12.57
N GLY A 97 11.71 4.40 -13.23
CA GLY A 97 11.42 4.12 -14.64
C GLY A 97 10.29 3.11 -14.88
N CYS A 98 9.65 2.58 -13.84
CA CYS A 98 8.71 1.46 -13.99
C CYS A 98 7.30 1.77 -13.43
N GLY A 99 6.37 2.12 -14.32
CA GLY A 99 4.98 2.41 -13.94
C GLY A 99 4.29 1.25 -13.22
N ILE A 100 4.56 -0.02 -13.60
CA ILE A 100 3.95 -1.20 -12.98
C ILE A 100 4.33 -1.29 -11.49
N CYS A 101 5.62 -1.06 -11.15
CA CYS A 101 6.05 -1.07 -9.75
C CYS A 101 5.32 -0.01 -8.93
N VAL A 102 5.23 1.20 -9.48
CA VAL A 102 4.57 2.35 -8.85
C VAL A 102 3.07 2.12 -8.69
N ASP A 103 2.41 1.56 -9.70
CA ASP A 103 0.98 1.27 -9.68
C ASP A 103 0.64 0.22 -8.61
N ILE A 104 1.43 -0.87 -8.52
CA ILE A 104 1.28 -1.88 -7.45
C ILE A 104 1.39 -1.21 -6.08
N THR A 105 2.43 -0.39 -5.86
CA THR A 105 2.62 0.31 -4.58
C THR A 105 1.41 1.18 -4.22
N HIS A 106 0.88 1.95 -5.16
CA HIS A 106 -0.29 2.80 -4.90
C HIS A 106 -1.56 2.00 -4.61
N ASP A 107 -1.75 0.85 -5.25
CA ASP A 107 -2.86 -0.05 -4.92
C ASP A 107 -2.70 -0.65 -3.52
N VAL A 108 -1.48 -1.06 -3.14
CA VAL A 108 -1.18 -1.49 -1.77
C VAL A 108 -1.48 -0.37 -0.77
N MET A 109 -1.03 0.86 -1.02
CA MET A 109 -1.31 2.03 -0.18
C MET A 109 -2.81 2.22 0.02
N ARG A 110 -3.58 2.26 -1.08
CA ARG A 110 -5.03 2.48 -1.06
C ARG A 110 -5.75 1.37 -0.30
N LEU A 111 -5.50 0.10 -0.62
CA LEU A 111 -6.18 -1.04 -0.02
C LEU A 111 -5.82 -1.19 1.48
N SER A 112 -4.58 -0.88 1.86
CA SER A 112 -4.16 -0.85 3.26
C SER A 112 -4.89 0.25 4.04
N GLN A 113 -5.08 1.44 3.45
CA GLN A 113 -5.89 2.51 4.06
C GLN A 113 -7.36 2.12 4.21
N GLU A 114 -7.90 1.36 3.25
CA GLU A 114 -9.25 0.81 3.30
C GLU A 114 -9.40 -0.31 4.36
N GLY A 115 -8.28 -0.72 5.00
CA GLY A 115 -8.27 -1.74 6.04
C GLY A 115 -8.31 -3.18 5.51
N GLN A 116 -8.02 -3.39 4.23
CA GLN A 116 -7.95 -4.73 3.66
C GLN A 116 -6.79 -5.53 4.27
N PRO A 117 -6.98 -6.82 4.58
CA PRO A 117 -5.91 -7.66 5.07
C PRO A 117 -4.90 -7.98 3.95
N ALA A 118 -3.64 -8.22 4.34
CA ALA A 118 -2.53 -8.42 3.39
C ALA A 118 -2.82 -9.53 2.34
N TRP A 119 -3.48 -10.61 2.73
CA TRP A 119 -3.79 -11.71 1.81
C TRP A 119 -4.85 -11.32 0.74
N GLU A 120 -5.79 -10.42 1.05
CA GLU A 120 -6.75 -9.88 0.06
C GLU A 120 -6.05 -8.90 -0.88
N ILE A 121 -5.19 -8.03 -0.35
CA ILE A 121 -4.37 -7.12 -1.15
C ILE A 121 -3.48 -7.94 -2.10
N ARG A 122 -2.85 -9.02 -1.61
CA ARG A 122 -2.04 -9.91 -2.44
C ARG A 122 -2.88 -10.54 -3.57
N ALA A 123 -4.06 -11.05 -3.27
CA ALA A 123 -4.95 -11.62 -4.28
C ALA A 123 -5.36 -10.58 -5.33
N TYR A 124 -5.62 -9.34 -4.92
CA TYR A 124 -5.89 -8.23 -5.84
C TYR A 124 -4.70 -7.94 -6.75
N VAL A 125 -3.49 -7.80 -6.17
CA VAL A 125 -2.26 -7.53 -6.93
C VAL A 125 -2.00 -8.63 -7.96
N ASP A 126 -2.12 -9.90 -7.55
CA ASP A 126 -1.93 -11.05 -8.44
C ASP A 126 -2.95 -11.03 -9.61
N ALA A 127 -4.23 -10.77 -9.32
CA ALA A 127 -5.27 -10.71 -10.33
C ALA A 127 -5.09 -9.54 -11.31
N GLN A 128 -4.71 -8.37 -10.80
CA GLN A 128 -4.61 -7.14 -11.57
C GLN A 128 -3.35 -7.10 -12.44
N TYR A 129 -2.22 -7.61 -11.92
CA TYR A 129 -0.92 -7.39 -12.55
C TYR A 129 -0.31 -8.63 -13.22
N SER A 130 -0.82 -9.84 -12.99
CA SER A 130 -0.32 -11.06 -13.65
C SER A 130 -0.32 -11.01 -15.19
N PRO A 131 -1.21 -10.27 -15.89
CA PRO A 131 -1.13 -10.15 -17.33
C PRO A 131 0.11 -9.42 -17.87
N PHE A 132 0.82 -8.64 -17.03
CA PHE A 132 1.99 -7.87 -17.45
C PHE A 132 3.27 -8.72 -17.53
N GLY A 133 3.37 -9.82 -16.74
CA GLY A 133 4.54 -10.68 -16.76
C GLY A 133 4.57 -11.67 -15.59
N PRO A 134 5.66 -12.43 -15.46
CA PRO A 134 5.83 -13.34 -14.32
C PRO A 134 6.02 -12.55 -13.04
N SER A 135 5.46 -13.08 -11.94
CA SER A 135 5.68 -12.52 -10.60
C SER A 135 7.13 -12.68 -10.16
N THR A 136 7.58 -11.79 -9.29
CA THR A 136 8.74 -12.06 -8.43
C THR A 136 8.44 -13.25 -7.51
N ASP A 137 9.49 -13.91 -6.99
CA ASP A 137 9.39 -15.02 -6.03
C ASP A 137 9.11 -14.47 -4.62
N THR A 138 7.86 -14.07 -4.42
CA THR A 138 7.41 -13.39 -3.20
C THR A 138 6.53 -14.33 -2.39
N PRO A 139 6.87 -14.67 -1.13
CA PRO A 139 6.03 -15.49 -0.27
C PRO A 139 4.61 -14.96 -0.13
N LEU A 140 3.66 -15.86 0.08
CA LEU A 140 2.28 -15.45 0.36
C LEU A 140 2.18 -14.89 1.78
N PRO A 141 1.43 -13.79 1.99
CA PRO A 141 1.09 -13.33 3.32
C PRO A 141 0.35 -14.39 4.13
N GLU A 142 0.57 -14.42 5.45
CA GLU A 142 -0.17 -15.32 6.33
C GLU A 142 -1.66 -15.01 6.28
N LYS A 143 -2.45 -16.08 6.19
CA LYS A 143 -3.91 -16.02 6.23
C LYS A 143 -4.37 -16.39 7.64
N PRO A 144 -5.25 -15.58 8.28
CA PRO A 144 -5.76 -15.89 9.62
C PRO A 144 -6.57 -17.19 9.69
#